data_feac653391d2c6becbcc995683ffb346
#
_entry.id   feac653391d2c6becbcc995683ffb346
#
_cell.length_a   1.000
_cell.length_b   1.000
_cell.length_c   1.000
_cell.angle_alpha   90.00
_cell.angle_beta   90.00
_cell.angle_gamma   90.00
#
_symmetry.space_group_name_H-M   'P 1'
#
loop_
_entity.id
_entity.type
_entity.pdbx_description
1 polymer ?
#
loop_
_entity_poly.entity_id
_entity_poly.type
_entity_poly.pdbx_seq_one_letter_code
_entity_poly.pdbx_strand_id
1 'polypeptide(L)'
;MTFDGDEIEVRSLNVKKPLHWVFADLCAEKDTIKILSDLNKAYPFPNSDAEKAEHEALGEQNLEIVDRAIKYMATGDAESLGKLMTEAEALFDAKVAPMSSALWAPKLHEVLQDPVIQPLVWGGKGVGSHGDGSVQFLARNEETQQQLADYLNNKGMKAYTLTLKPVHTVRKAIIPVAGFGTRLYPATRAIKKDFFPIPCPDGMVRPVILILLEELIQSGIEEICLVLGSEEERKQYSDFFEHPLSDEHLQKLNPEAQEYENRILDIGKRLHYVYQREKRGFGHAVYQAAQFAGNEPVLLLLGDTLYRSESNKPCALQMIEDYERYNRMMVSIHPIPLAEVSRYGILHGIWEDKDSNILNVTSMVEKPKASYAEEYLGVRNKKGEKEYYSVFGQYILTPEVFSQLHEDIMQKEIDGDHVTEIELTSALEAVRKRSGMVGVRLRGKMYDIGNPIAFARAIASFSTKEA
;
A
#
# COMPACT_ATOMS: atom_id res chain seq x y z
N MET A 1 19.22 -14.47 -5.40
CA MET A 1 20.57 -14.41 -5.98
C MET A 1 20.84 -15.75 -6.62
N THR A 2 21.32 -15.72 -7.84
CA THR A 2 21.82 -16.91 -8.55
C THR A 2 23.31 -16.74 -8.74
N PHE A 3 24.06 -17.80 -8.50
CA PHE A 3 25.52 -17.81 -8.63
C PHE A 3 25.86 -18.72 -9.82
N ASP A 4 26.61 -18.20 -10.77
CA ASP A 4 27.14 -18.95 -11.92
C ASP A 4 28.65 -18.64 -12.04
N GLY A 5 29.46 -19.50 -11.45
CA GLY A 5 30.89 -19.20 -11.24
C GLY A 5 31.11 -17.94 -10.44
N ASP A 6 31.78 -16.95 -11.02
CA ASP A 6 32.03 -15.64 -10.40
C ASP A 6 30.92 -14.61 -10.67
N GLU A 7 29.91 -14.94 -11.48
CA GLU A 7 28.79 -14.07 -11.79
C GLU A 7 27.68 -14.21 -10.73
N ILE A 8 27.16 -13.08 -10.25
CA ILE A 8 26.07 -13.04 -9.28
C ILE A 8 24.90 -12.27 -9.89
N GLU A 9 23.79 -12.96 -10.13
CA GLU A 9 22.55 -12.32 -10.55
C GLU A 9 21.66 -12.07 -9.33
N VAL A 10 21.23 -10.82 -9.13
CA VAL A 10 20.29 -10.42 -8.08
C VAL A 10 18.97 -10.04 -8.71
N ARG A 11 17.90 -10.72 -8.33
CA ARG A 11 16.53 -10.40 -8.72
C ARG A 11 15.73 -9.99 -7.49
N SER A 12 14.97 -8.89 -7.60
CA SER A 12 14.00 -8.50 -6.58
C SER A 12 12.78 -9.40 -6.67
N LEU A 13 12.29 -9.85 -5.52
CA LEU A 13 11.06 -10.63 -5.42
C LEU A 13 10.02 -9.77 -4.69
N ASN A 14 8.85 -9.59 -5.32
CA ASN A 14 7.71 -8.97 -4.69
C ASN A 14 6.77 -10.03 -4.13
N VAL A 15 6.31 -9.82 -2.91
CA VAL A 15 5.27 -10.65 -2.29
C VAL A 15 3.90 -10.01 -2.51
N LYS A 16 2.86 -10.78 -2.82
CA LYS A 16 1.49 -10.23 -2.99
C LYS A 16 0.72 -10.06 -1.71
N LYS A 17 1.15 -10.72 -0.64
CA LYS A 17 0.55 -10.61 0.71
C LYS A 17 1.66 -10.54 1.73
N PRO A 18 1.42 -9.92 2.89
CA PRO A 18 2.41 -9.92 3.97
C PRO A 18 2.81 -11.34 4.36
N LEU A 19 4.11 -11.55 4.56
CA LEU A 19 4.69 -12.79 5.08
C LEU A 19 5.38 -12.47 6.40
N HIS A 20 4.96 -13.17 7.46
CA HIS A 20 5.37 -12.89 8.84
C HIS A 20 6.41 -13.91 9.29
N TRP A 21 7.68 -13.53 9.26
CA TRP A 21 8.80 -14.38 9.63
C TRP A 21 9.21 -14.18 11.08
N VAL A 22 9.59 -15.26 11.74
CA VAL A 22 10.29 -15.23 13.02
C VAL A 22 11.59 -16.00 12.86
N PHE A 23 12.69 -15.36 13.17
CA PHE A 23 14.02 -15.97 13.25
C PHE A 23 14.41 -16.05 14.71
N ALA A 24 14.97 -17.17 15.14
CA ALA A 24 15.47 -17.28 16.51
C ALA A 24 16.86 -17.90 16.55
N ASP A 25 17.75 -17.27 17.29
CA ASP A 25 18.99 -17.88 17.74
C ASP A 25 18.65 -18.84 18.89
N LEU A 26 18.98 -20.11 18.73
CA LEU A 26 18.72 -21.16 19.72
C LEU A 26 19.62 -21.05 20.94
N CYS A 27 20.60 -20.15 20.90
CA CYS A 27 21.62 -19.96 21.98
C CYS A 27 22.27 -21.28 22.37
N ALA A 28 22.57 -22.14 21.39
CA ALA A 28 23.24 -23.42 21.58
C ALA A 28 24.58 -23.48 20.83
N GLU A 29 25.45 -24.40 21.22
CA GLU A 29 26.72 -24.56 20.54
C GLU A 29 26.55 -25.15 19.14
N LYS A 30 27.33 -24.60 18.19
CA LYS A 30 27.35 -25.05 16.80
C LYS A 30 28.75 -25.00 16.23
N ASP A 31 29.23 -26.14 15.74
CA ASP A 31 30.52 -26.23 15.05
C ASP A 31 30.37 -26.12 13.54
N THR A 32 30.26 -24.88 13.05
CA THR A 32 30.13 -24.58 11.62
C THR A 32 31.35 -25.05 10.82
N ILE A 33 32.55 -24.98 11.37
CA ILE A 33 33.78 -25.41 10.67
C ILE A 33 33.74 -26.91 10.45
N LYS A 34 33.37 -27.71 11.44
CA LYS A 34 33.21 -29.14 11.30
C LYS A 34 32.11 -29.49 10.28
N ILE A 35 30.95 -28.85 10.37
CA ILE A 35 29.85 -29.08 9.41
C ILE A 35 30.34 -28.88 7.97
N LEU A 36 30.90 -27.71 7.68
CA LEU A 36 31.34 -27.40 6.30
C LEU A 36 32.49 -28.32 5.87
N SER A 37 33.42 -28.68 6.77
CA SER A 37 34.48 -29.62 6.46
C SER A 37 33.97 -31.01 6.14
N ASP A 38 32.92 -31.47 6.83
CA ASP A 38 32.34 -32.79 6.60
C ASP A 38 31.58 -32.83 5.28
N LEU A 39 30.74 -31.80 5.00
CA LEU A 39 29.96 -31.69 3.76
C LEU A 39 30.86 -31.52 2.51
N ASN A 40 31.94 -30.77 2.62
CA ASN A 40 32.86 -30.60 1.49
C ASN A 40 33.55 -31.89 1.01
N LYS A 41 33.45 -32.98 1.74
CA LYS A 41 34.02 -34.28 1.31
C LYS A 41 33.29 -34.86 0.11
N ALA A 42 32.02 -34.51 -0.09
CA ALA A 42 31.21 -34.90 -1.24
C ALA A 42 31.53 -34.11 -2.51
N TYR A 43 32.34 -33.05 -2.43
CA TYR A 43 32.62 -32.16 -3.53
C TYR A 43 34.10 -32.21 -3.98
N PRO A 44 34.44 -32.02 -5.29
CA PRO A 44 33.43 -31.82 -6.38
C PRO A 44 32.83 -33.12 -6.90
N PHE A 45 33.37 -34.30 -6.53
CA PHE A 45 32.94 -35.60 -7.05
C PHE A 45 32.60 -36.54 -5.87
N PRO A 46 31.31 -36.92 -5.73
CA PRO A 46 30.89 -37.86 -4.70
C PRO A 46 31.42 -39.29 -4.94
N ASN A 47 31.91 -39.93 -3.89
CA ASN A 47 32.55 -41.27 -3.94
C ASN A 47 31.66 -42.38 -3.36
N SER A 48 30.56 -42.05 -2.72
CA SER A 48 29.61 -42.97 -2.11
C SER A 48 28.17 -42.62 -2.47
N ASP A 49 27.22 -43.53 -2.23
CA ASP A 49 25.79 -43.26 -2.46
C ASP A 49 25.25 -42.20 -1.46
N ALA A 50 25.80 -42.14 -0.24
CA ALA A 50 25.45 -41.10 0.72
C ALA A 50 25.92 -39.72 0.24
N GLU A 51 27.15 -39.59 -0.24
CA GLU A 51 27.68 -38.34 -0.80
C GLU A 51 26.93 -37.93 -2.09
N LYS A 52 26.48 -38.89 -2.93
CA LYS A 52 25.59 -38.58 -4.08
C LYS A 52 24.25 -38.02 -3.61
N ALA A 53 23.64 -38.61 -2.58
CA ALA A 53 22.37 -38.17 -2.04
C ALA A 53 22.48 -36.77 -1.44
N GLU A 54 23.57 -36.44 -0.75
CA GLU A 54 23.89 -35.10 -0.27
C GLU A 54 24.03 -34.11 -1.44
N HIS A 55 24.81 -34.46 -2.44
CA HIS A 55 25.05 -33.65 -3.64
C HIS A 55 23.76 -33.31 -4.39
N GLU A 56 22.87 -34.30 -4.57
CA GLU A 56 21.52 -34.09 -5.16
C GLU A 56 20.66 -33.19 -4.28
N ALA A 57 20.67 -33.40 -2.95
CA ALA A 57 19.84 -32.63 -2.03
C ALA A 57 20.25 -31.14 -1.97
N LEU A 58 21.56 -30.86 -1.92
CA LEU A 58 22.09 -29.48 -1.90
C LEU A 58 22.13 -28.83 -3.30
N GLY A 59 22.06 -29.62 -4.38
CA GLY A 59 22.06 -29.19 -5.76
C GLY A 59 20.63 -29.10 -6.35
N GLU A 60 20.28 -30.05 -7.20
CA GLU A 60 19.06 -30.04 -8.01
C GLU A 60 17.77 -29.97 -7.19
N GLN A 61 17.68 -30.74 -6.09
CA GLN A 61 16.50 -30.74 -5.23
C GLN A 61 16.34 -29.43 -4.46
N ASN A 62 17.43 -28.79 -4.04
CA ASN A 62 17.36 -27.45 -3.43
C ASN A 62 16.92 -26.38 -4.43
N LEU A 63 17.40 -26.45 -5.67
CA LEU A 63 16.95 -25.53 -6.74
C LEU A 63 15.44 -25.66 -7.00
N GLU A 64 14.90 -26.88 -7.04
CA GLU A 64 13.46 -27.10 -7.18
C GLU A 64 12.67 -26.50 -6.01
N ILE A 65 13.15 -26.67 -4.78
CA ILE A 65 12.55 -26.07 -3.58
C ILE A 65 12.57 -24.55 -3.67
N VAL A 66 13.69 -23.94 -4.09
CA VAL A 66 13.82 -22.48 -4.25
C VAL A 66 12.85 -21.97 -5.32
N ASP A 67 12.71 -22.64 -6.45
CA ASP A 67 11.77 -22.24 -7.52
C ASP A 67 10.31 -22.29 -7.06
N ARG A 68 9.95 -23.32 -6.28
CA ARG A 68 8.62 -23.42 -5.66
C ARG A 68 8.41 -22.31 -4.63
N ALA A 69 9.41 -22.03 -3.80
CA ALA A 69 9.35 -20.95 -2.83
C ALA A 69 9.11 -19.58 -3.48
N ILE A 70 9.84 -19.27 -4.57
CA ILE A 70 9.65 -18.05 -5.35
C ILE A 70 8.20 -17.91 -5.86
N LYS A 71 7.61 -19.00 -6.38
CA LYS A 71 6.22 -19.01 -6.86
C LYS A 71 5.22 -18.76 -5.73
N TYR A 72 5.40 -19.40 -4.55
CA TYR A 72 4.52 -19.21 -3.41
C TYR A 72 4.64 -17.78 -2.82
N MET A 73 5.85 -17.23 -2.76
CA MET A 73 6.06 -15.82 -2.37
C MET A 73 5.38 -14.87 -3.34
N ALA A 74 5.56 -15.07 -4.65
CA ALA A 74 4.97 -14.23 -5.69
C ALA A 74 3.43 -14.28 -5.70
N THR A 75 2.80 -15.39 -5.27
CA THR A 75 1.33 -15.51 -5.16
C THR A 75 0.79 -15.13 -3.77
N GLY A 76 1.67 -14.98 -2.77
CA GLY A 76 1.31 -14.74 -1.37
C GLY A 76 0.67 -15.97 -0.70
N ASP A 77 1.03 -17.17 -1.15
CA ASP A 77 0.58 -18.44 -0.58
C ASP A 77 1.49 -18.85 0.60
N ALA A 78 1.24 -18.23 1.76
CA ALA A 78 2.02 -18.46 2.97
C ALA A 78 1.90 -19.91 3.49
N GLU A 79 0.73 -20.53 3.34
CA GLU A 79 0.53 -21.90 3.81
C GLU A 79 1.38 -22.91 3.01
N SER A 80 1.36 -22.82 1.68
CA SER A 80 2.20 -23.68 0.83
C SER A 80 3.69 -23.40 1.03
N LEU A 81 4.07 -22.13 1.26
CA LEU A 81 5.45 -21.77 1.57
C LEU A 81 5.92 -22.38 2.91
N GLY A 82 5.10 -22.31 3.96
CA GLY A 82 5.41 -22.92 5.25
C GLY A 82 5.55 -24.45 5.18
N LYS A 83 4.63 -25.10 4.46
CA LYS A 83 4.73 -26.56 4.20
C LYS A 83 6.02 -26.91 3.45
N LEU A 84 6.40 -26.10 2.46
CA LEU A 84 7.64 -26.28 1.71
C LEU A 84 8.88 -26.12 2.61
N MET A 85 8.86 -25.21 3.59
CA MET A 85 9.93 -25.09 4.57
C MET A 85 10.10 -26.37 5.39
N THR A 86 9.00 -26.97 5.82
CA THR A 86 9.03 -28.25 6.56
C THR A 86 9.51 -29.40 5.66
N GLU A 87 9.11 -29.43 4.39
CA GLU A 87 9.58 -30.38 3.39
C GLU A 87 11.11 -30.27 3.18
N ALA A 88 11.62 -29.02 3.08
CA ALA A 88 13.04 -28.74 2.92
C ALA A 88 13.85 -29.22 4.13
N GLU A 89 13.34 -29.03 5.34
CA GLU A 89 13.98 -29.54 6.56
C GLU A 89 14.03 -31.06 6.57
N ALA A 90 12.92 -31.73 6.27
CA ALA A 90 12.88 -33.19 6.21
C ALA A 90 13.83 -33.77 5.16
N LEU A 91 13.98 -33.11 4.00
CA LEU A 91 14.95 -33.49 2.97
C LEU A 91 16.39 -33.36 3.48
N PHE A 92 16.68 -32.24 4.16
CA PHE A 92 17.99 -31.99 4.75
C PHE A 92 18.33 -33.04 5.82
N ASP A 93 17.41 -33.32 6.73
CA ASP A 93 17.58 -34.33 7.78
C ASP A 93 17.83 -35.74 7.21
N ALA A 94 17.14 -36.08 6.14
CA ALA A 94 17.26 -37.42 5.53
C ALA A 94 18.56 -37.61 4.77
N LYS A 95 19.05 -36.59 4.06
CA LYS A 95 20.14 -36.73 3.09
C LYS A 95 21.43 -36.03 3.47
N VAL A 96 21.35 -34.91 4.18
CA VAL A 96 22.51 -34.06 4.50
C VAL A 96 22.96 -34.22 5.94
N ALA A 97 22.04 -34.23 6.90
CA ALA A 97 22.37 -34.34 8.33
C ALA A 97 23.21 -35.60 8.69
N PRO A 98 22.99 -36.77 8.05
CA PRO A 98 23.83 -37.96 8.33
C PRO A 98 25.31 -37.79 7.98
N MET A 99 25.67 -36.78 7.15
CA MET A 99 27.04 -36.55 6.70
C MET A 99 27.92 -35.90 7.79
N SER A 100 27.33 -35.30 8.84
CA SER A 100 28.10 -34.73 9.96
C SER A 100 27.36 -34.90 11.28
N SER A 101 28.07 -35.42 12.31
CA SER A 101 27.52 -35.53 13.66
C SER A 101 27.18 -34.18 14.29
N ALA A 102 27.73 -33.07 13.76
CA ALA A 102 27.42 -31.72 14.23
C ALA A 102 26.07 -31.20 13.64
N LEU A 103 25.39 -31.99 12.79
CA LEU A 103 24.07 -31.70 12.22
C LEU A 103 22.91 -32.44 12.93
N TRP A 104 23.15 -33.17 13.98
CA TRP A 104 22.10 -33.90 14.73
C TRP A 104 21.06 -32.94 15.36
N ALA A 105 21.43 -31.74 15.68
CA ALA A 105 20.57 -30.59 16.03
C ALA A 105 19.38 -30.94 16.97
N PRO A 106 19.57 -31.52 18.16
CA PRO A 106 18.45 -31.92 19.01
C PRO A 106 17.61 -30.74 19.49
N LYS A 107 18.20 -29.58 19.72
CA LYS A 107 17.47 -28.38 20.12
C LYS A 107 16.65 -27.79 19.02
N LEU A 108 17.15 -27.78 17.78
CA LEU A 108 16.41 -27.38 16.60
C LEU A 108 15.15 -28.24 16.43
N HIS A 109 15.29 -29.56 16.50
CA HIS A 109 14.19 -30.50 16.35
C HIS A 109 13.18 -30.40 17.52
N GLU A 110 13.62 -30.17 18.74
CA GLU A 110 12.72 -29.89 19.88
C GLU A 110 11.83 -28.68 19.58
N VAL A 111 12.42 -27.59 19.10
CA VAL A 111 11.69 -26.35 18.80
C VAL A 111 10.80 -26.51 17.59
N LEU A 112 11.24 -27.17 16.52
CA LEU A 112 10.43 -27.44 15.32
C LEU A 112 9.22 -28.35 15.62
N GLN A 113 9.29 -29.20 16.61
CA GLN A 113 8.22 -30.14 17.00
C GLN A 113 7.39 -29.66 18.20
N ASP A 114 7.69 -28.48 18.75
CA ASP A 114 7.00 -27.95 19.94
C ASP A 114 5.51 -27.77 19.66
N PRO A 115 4.61 -28.44 20.44
CA PRO A 115 3.16 -28.39 20.22
C PRO A 115 2.56 -27.00 20.46
N VAL A 116 3.23 -26.10 21.16
CA VAL A 116 2.80 -24.72 21.37
C VAL A 116 3.06 -23.87 20.11
N ILE A 117 4.13 -24.19 19.38
CA ILE A 117 4.53 -23.46 18.17
C ILE A 117 3.68 -23.86 16.97
N GLN A 118 3.33 -25.14 16.81
CA GLN A 118 2.62 -25.66 15.64
C GLN A 118 1.34 -24.89 15.25
N PRO A 119 0.44 -24.48 16.17
CA PRO A 119 -0.74 -23.73 15.81
C PRO A 119 -0.45 -22.28 15.39
N LEU A 120 0.73 -21.73 15.72
CA LEU A 120 1.09 -20.36 15.42
C LEU A 120 1.72 -20.18 14.03
N VAL A 121 2.20 -21.27 13.41
CA VAL A 121 3.00 -21.22 12.19
C VAL A 121 2.36 -22.00 11.04
N TRP A 122 2.79 -21.71 9.82
CA TRP A 122 2.56 -22.53 8.63
C TRP A 122 3.67 -23.59 8.45
N GLY A 123 4.86 -23.34 8.98
CA GLY A 123 6.01 -24.23 8.95
C GLY A 123 7.29 -23.55 9.43
N GLY A 124 8.36 -24.31 9.52
CA GLY A 124 9.67 -23.83 9.94
C GLY A 124 10.80 -24.75 9.48
N LYS A 125 12.03 -24.24 9.58
CA LYS A 125 13.26 -24.97 9.23
C LYS A 125 14.49 -24.33 9.87
N GLY A 126 15.59 -25.07 9.91
CA GLY A 126 16.91 -24.54 10.28
C GLY A 126 17.41 -23.47 9.29
N VAL A 127 18.38 -22.66 9.74
CA VAL A 127 18.93 -21.54 8.97
C VAL A 127 20.41 -21.77 8.66
N GLY A 128 20.81 -21.43 7.44
CA GLY A 128 22.19 -21.48 6.97
C GLY A 128 22.72 -22.92 6.93
N SER A 129 23.83 -23.19 7.60
CA SER A 129 24.44 -24.54 7.68
C SER A 129 23.71 -25.48 8.65
N HIS A 130 22.49 -25.16 9.07
CA HIS A 130 21.70 -25.92 10.05
C HIS A 130 22.41 -26.17 11.39
N GLY A 131 22.19 -27.31 12.04
CA GLY A 131 22.66 -27.56 13.43
C GLY A 131 21.84 -26.75 14.44
N ASP A 132 22.24 -26.76 15.71
CA ASP A 132 21.54 -26.06 16.79
C ASP A 132 21.78 -24.54 16.84
N GLY A 133 22.11 -23.91 15.71
CA GLY A 133 22.38 -22.47 15.65
C GLY A 133 21.12 -21.61 15.65
N SER A 134 20.32 -21.71 14.60
CA SER A 134 19.15 -20.84 14.42
C SER A 134 18.02 -21.55 13.70
N VAL A 135 16.80 -21.12 13.99
CA VAL A 135 15.56 -21.57 13.38
C VAL A 135 14.82 -20.40 12.72
N GLN A 136 14.06 -20.68 11.67
CA GLN A 136 13.12 -19.73 11.08
C GLN A 136 11.74 -20.36 10.97
N PHE A 137 10.73 -19.54 11.21
CA PHE A 137 9.32 -19.90 11.12
C PHE A 137 8.57 -18.90 10.24
N LEU A 138 7.55 -19.37 9.55
CA LEU A 138 6.56 -18.53 8.90
C LEU A 138 5.27 -18.55 9.73
N ALA A 139 5.02 -17.49 10.48
CA ALA A 139 3.84 -17.33 11.31
C ALA A 139 2.58 -17.11 10.44
N ARG A 140 1.41 -17.44 10.99
CA ARG A 140 0.14 -17.36 10.25
C ARG A 140 -0.31 -15.93 9.99
N ASN A 141 -0.03 -15.01 10.92
CA ASN A 141 -0.35 -13.59 10.83
C ASN A 141 0.53 -12.79 11.82
N GLU A 142 0.33 -11.49 11.90
CA GLU A 142 1.09 -10.58 12.77
C GLU A 142 0.92 -10.91 14.25
N GLU A 143 -0.29 -11.27 14.69
CA GLU A 143 -0.56 -11.64 16.09
C GLU A 143 0.20 -12.91 16.47
N THR A 144 0.13 -13.97 15.67
CA THR A 144 0.84 -15.22 15.92
C THR A 144 2.36 -15.06 15.76
N GLN A 145 2.83 -14.11 14.95
CA GLN A 145 4.24 -13.74 14.85
C GLN A 145 4.75 -13.19 16.19
N GLN A 146 4.02 -12.26 16.80
CA GLN A 146 4.41 -11.69 18.10
C GLN A 146 4.32 -12.73 19.21
N GLN A 147 3.23 -13.52 19.26
CA GLN A 147 3.10 -14.60 20.24
C GLN A 147 4.25 -15.60 20.17
N LEU A 148 4.68 -15.97 18.96
CA LEU A 148 5.80 -16.88 18.75
C LEU A 148 7.12 -16.27 19.20
N ALA A 149 7.38 -15.01 18.86
CA ALA A 149 8.61 -14.33 19.27
C ALA A 149 8.70 -14.23 20.79
N ASP A 150 7.62 -13.87 21.48
CA ASP A 150 7.55 -13.79 22.93
C ASP A 150 7.75 -15.17 23.59
N TYR A 151 7.13 -16.21 23.03
CA TYR A 151 7.30 -17.58 23.52
C TYR A 151 8.74 -18.06 23.45
N LEU A 152 9.41 -17.85 22.30
CA LEU A 152 10.80 -18.24 22.09
C LEU A 152 11.75 -17.46 23.01
N ASN A 153 11.53 -16.15 23.19
CA ASN A 153 12.29 -15.33 24.11
C ASN A 153 12.14 -15.80 25.58
N ASN A 154 10.91 -16.15 25.99
CA ASN A 154 10.64 -16.69 27.33
C ASN A 154 11.30 -18.06 27.55
N LYS A 155 11.58 -18.80 26.49
CA LYS A 155 12.36 -20.05 26.53
C LYS A 155 13.89 -19.84 26.53
N GLY A 156 14.37 -18.60 26.59
CA GLY A 156 15.79 -18.25 26.66
C GLY A 156 16.49 -18.20 25.30
N MET A 157 15.75 -18.18 24.20
CA MET A 157 16.27 -17.94 22.86
C MET A 157 16.27 -16.45 22.56
N LYS A 158 16.81 -16.03 21.39
CA LYS A 158 16.74 -14.65 20.92
C LYS A 158 15.94 -14.61 19.63
N ALA A 159 14.67 -14.23 19.72
CA ALA A 159 13.77 -14.16 18.60
C ALA A 159 13.70 -12.75 17.98
N TYR A 160 13.64 -12.71 16.67
CA TYR A 160 13.52 -11.50 15.83
C TYR A 160 12.36 -11.68 14.86
N THR A 161 11.59 -10.62 14.66
CA THR A 161 10.49 -10.60 13.70
C THR A 161 10.88 -9.87 12.41
N LEU A 162 10.43 -10.38 11.26
CA LEU A 162 10.54 -9.73 9.96
C LEU A 162 9.23 -9.91 9.21
N THR A 163 8.58 -8.81 8.83
CA THR A 163 7.41 -8.86 7.95
C THR A 163 7.78 -8.35 6.56
N LEU A 164 7.74 -9.25 5.56
CA LEU A 164 7.83 -8.85 4.17
C LEU A 164 6.47 -8.34 3.73
N LYS A 165 6.40 -7.08 3.33
CA LYS A 165 5.17 -6.44 2.83
C LYS A 165 5.18 -6.39 1.31
N PRO A 166 4.00 -6.44 0.66
CA PRO A 166 3.91 -6.15 -0.78
C PRO A 166 4.52 -4.77 -1.08
N VAL A 167 5.28 -4.72 -2.16
CA VAL A 167 5.73 -3.44 -2.73
C VAL A 167 4.71 -3.07 -3.79
N HIS A 168 3.89 -2.06 -3.51
CA HIS A 168 2.93 -1.56 -4.47
C HIS A 168 3.61 -0.75 -5.57
N THR A 169 3.10 -0.85 -6.79
CA THR A 169 3.58 -0.04 -7.92
C THR A 169 3.27 1.44 -7.69
N VAL A 170 2.12 1.74 -7.05
CA VAL A 170 1.72 3.10 -6.66
C VAL A 170 2.21 3.38 -5.26
N ARG A 171 3.33 4.09 -5.13
CA ARG A 171 3.98 4.42 -3.85
C ARG A 171 3.90 5.89 -3.48
N LYS A 172 3.48 6.73 -4.43
CA LYS A 172 3.39 8.17 -4.29
C LYS A 172 1.95 8.64 -4.32
N ALA A 173 1.63 9.66 -3.52
CA ALA A 173 0.33 10.31 -3.56
C ALA A 173 0.45 11.83 -3.68
N ILE A 174 -0.57 12.45 -4.27
CA ILE A 174 -0.70 13.91 -4.41
C ILE A 174 -2.03 14.33 -3.77
N ILE A 175 -1.99 15.35 -2.92
CA ILE A 175 -3.18 15.96 -2.33
C ILE A 175 -3.15 17.47 -2.58
N PRO A 176 -3.96 17.99 -3.52
CA PRO A 176 -4.13 19.42 -3.68
C PRO A 176 -4.94 20.02 -2.52
N VAL A 177 -4.34 20.94 -1.78
CA VAL A 177 -4.93 21.64 -0.60
C VAL A 177 -4.87 23.17 -0.76
N ALA A 178 -4.68 23.67 -1.97
CA ALA A 178 -4.58 25.09 -2.29
C ALA A 178 -5.91 25.87 -2.27
N GLY A 179 -7.05 25.22 -1.99
CA GLY A 179 -8.37 25.82 -2.03
C GLY A 179 -8.70 26.70 -0.82
N PHE A 180 -9.35 27.85 -1.05
CA PHE A 180 -9.69 28.83 0.02
C PHE A 180 -10.81 28.37 0.97
N GLY A 181 -11.59 27.35 0.65
CA GLY A 181 -12.69 26.86 1.49
C GLY A 181 -13.82 27.87 1.70
N THR A 182 -14.13 28.70 0.68
CA THR A 182 -15.10 29.81 0.78
C THR A 182 -16.50 29.38 1.20
N ARG A 183 -16.93 28.16 0.87
CA ARG A 183 -18.22 27.60 1.28
C ARG A 183 -18.35 27.34 2.80
N LEU A 184 -17.22 27.30 3.53
CA LEU A 184 -17.14 27.09 4.98
C LEU A 184 -16.81 28.38 5.74
N TYR A 185 -16.85 29.55 5.08
CA TYR A 185 -16.71 30.83 5.74
C TYR A 185 -17.88 31.04 6.73
N PRO A 186 -17.66 31.60 7.99
CA PRO A 186 -16.44 32.24 8.43
C PRO A 186 -15.39 31.34 9.11
N ALA A 187 -15.65 30.04 9.31
CA ALA A 187 -14.72 29.17 10.02
C ALA A 187 -13.34 29.07 9.31
N THR A 188 -13.31 29.12 7.98
CA THR A 188 -12.07 29.10 7.19
C THR A 188 -11.21 30.38 7.30
N ARG A 189 -11.72 31.42 7.98
CA ARG A 189 -10.90 32.59 8.35
C ARG A 189 -9.96 32.27 9.52
N ALA A 190 -10.38 31.37 10.42
CA ALA A 190 -9.62 31.02 11.62
C ALA A 190 -8.63 29.85 11.34
N ILE A 191 -9.06 28.85 10.57
CA ILE A 191 -8.28 27.64 10.32
C ILE A 191 -8.58 27.12 8.91
N LYS A 192 -7.58 26.58 8.22
CA LYS A 192 -7.80 25.93 6.92
C LYS A 192 -8.75 24.74 7.07
N LYS A 193 -9.60 24.50 6.04
CA LYS A 193 -10.59 23.40 6.04
C LYS A 193 -9.94 22.03 6.27
N ASP A 194 -8.71 21.87 5.78
CA ASP A 194 -7.96 20.62 5.87
C ASP A 194 -7.57 20.28 7.33
N PHE A 195 -7.57 21.28 8.22
CA PHE A 195 -7.35 21.13 9.65
C PHE A 195 -8.65 21.13 10.48
N PHE A 196 -9.82 21.05 9.85
CA PHE A 196 -11.07 20.93 10.59
C PHE A 196 -11.10 19.62 11.38
N PRO A 197 -11.50 19.67 12.67
CA PRO A 197 -11.46 18.52 13.55
C PRO A 197 -12.61 17.54 13.25
N ILE A 198 -12.28 16.25 13.19
CA ILE A 198 -13.21 15.14 13.04
C ILE A 198 -13.08 14.22 14.25
N PRO A 199 -14.13 14.03 15.06
CA PRO A 199 -14.16 12.99 16.07
C PRO A 199 -14.11 11.61 15.43
N CYS A 200 -13.20 10.74 15.89
CA CYS A 200 -13.02 9.40 15.35
C CYS A 200 -13.54 8.32 16.33
N PRO A 201 -13.82 7.09 15.85
CA PRO A 201 -14.44 6.03 16.66
C PRO A 201 -13.58 5.53 17.83
N ASP A 202 -12.29 5.80 17.81
CA ASP A 202 -11.32 5.51 18.90
C ASP A 202 -11.32 6.57 20.00
N GLY A 203 -12.16 7.61 19.88
CA GLY A 203 -12.26 8.71 20.85
C GLY A 203 -11.28 9.86 20.61
N MET A 204 -10.39 9.75 19.63
CA MET A 204 -9.50 10.86 19.24
C MET A 204 -10.20 11.83 18.30
N VAL A 205 -9.75 13.07 18.30
CA VAL A 205 -10.18 14.09 17.34
C VAL A 205 -9.02 14.41 16.42
N ARG A 206 -9.18 14.10 15.13
CA ARG A 206 -8.13 14.30 14.13
C ARG A 206 -8.48 15.40 13.14
N PRO A 207 -7.51 16.21 12.70
CA PRO A 207 -7.72 17.07 11.53
C PRO A 207 -7.95 16.20 10.28
N VAL A 208 -8.78 16.71 9.37
CA VAL A 208 -9.11 16.04 8.09
C VAL A 208 -7.86 15.55 7.36
N ILE A 209 -6.86 16.41 7.23
CA ILE A 209 -5.63 16.07 6.52
C ILE A 209 -4.92 14.88 7.16
N LEU A 210 -4.91 14.75 8.49
CA LEU A 210 -4.29 13.62 9.17
C LEU A 210 -4.99 12.30 8.85
N ILE A 211 -6.34 12.31 8.79
CA ILE A 211 -7.13 11.13 8.41
C ILE A 211 -6.78 10.67 6.99
N LEU A 212 -6.65 11.61 6.04
CA LEU A 212 -6.26 11.31 4.67
C LEU A 212 -4.84 10.73 4.58
N LEU A 213 -3.90 11.32 5.32
CA LEU A 213 -2.51 10.84 5.35
C LEU A 213 -2.40 9.46 5.97
N GLU A 214 -3.13 9.18 7.05
CA GLU A 214 -3.19 7.85 7.67
C GLU A 214 -3.77 6.80 6.71
N GLU A 215 -4.85 7.12 5.97
CA GLU A 215 -5.41 6.23 4.94
C GLU A 215 -4.36 5.89 3.87
N LEU A 216 -3.61 6.88 3.39
CA LEU A 216 -2.57 6.68 2.39
C LEU A 216 -1.44 5.77 2.91
N ILE A 217 -0.95 6.03 4.12
CA ILE A 217 0.13 5.23 4.71
C ILE A 217 -0.32 3.78 4.96
N GLN A 218 -1.55 3.59 5.46
CA GLN A 218 -2.15 2.26 5.62
C GLN A 218 -2.30 1.52 4.28
N SER A 219 -2.40 2.28 3.17
CA SER A 219 -2.49 1.76 1.80
C SER A 219 -1.13 1.51 1.14
N GLY A 220 -0.01 1.70 1.86
CA GLY A 220 1.33 1.44 1.35
C GLY A 220 1.99 2.62 0.63
N ILE A 221 1.42 3.83 0.70
CA ILE A 221 2.05 5.04 0.16
C ILE A 221 3.26 5.43 1.02
N GLU A 222 4.37 5.69 0.36
CA GLU A 222 5.66 6.00 0.97
C GLU A 222 5.97 7.50 0.97
N GLU A 223 5.58 8.22 -0.08
CA GLU A 223 5.83 9.64 -0.27
C GLU A 223 4.53 10.37 -0.64
N ILE A 224 4.29 11.54 -0.05
CA ILE A 224 3.05 12.31 -0.25
C ILE A 224 3.38 13.77 -0.57
N CYS A 225 2.87 14.26 -1.69
CA CYS A 225 3.04 15.64 -2.11
C CYS A 225 1.77 16.45 -1.82
N LEU A 226 1.89 17.48 -0.99
CA LEU A 226 0.85 18.47 -0.75
C LEU A 226 1.03 19.65 -1.71
N VAL A 227 0.00 19.96 -2.52
CA VAL A 227 0.00 21.13 -3.40
C VAL A 227 -0.65 22.28 -2.68
N LEU A 228 0.13 23.25 -2.23
CA LEU A 228 -0.28 24.42 -1.47
C LEU A 228 -0.51 25.65 -2.36
N GLY A 229 -1.20 26.65 -1.84
CA GLY A 229 -1.39 27.92 -2.53
C GLY A 229 -0.17 28.84 -2.46
N SER A 230 0.58 28.81 -1.37
CA SER A 230 1.76 29.63 -1.14
C SER A 230 2.69 29.03 -0.09
N GLU A 231 3.87 29.62 0.05
CA GLU A 231 4.86 29.21 1.07
C GLU A 231 4.39 29.54 2.50
N GLU A 232 3.61 30.61 2.67
CA GLU A 232 3.04 30.99 3.98
C GLU A 232 2.07 29.93 4.49
N GLU A 233 1.31 29.29 3.58
CA GLU A 233 0.41 28.19 3.94
C GLU A 233 1.15 26.98 4.49
N ARG A 234 2.41 26.72 4.05
CA ARG A 234 3.23 25.61 4.51
C ARG A 234 3.45 25.64 6.03
N LYS A 235 3.54 26.83 6.62
CA LYS A 235 3.85 26.96 8.05
C LYS A 235 2.87 26.14 8.92
N GLN A 236 1.58 26.14 8.61
CA GLN A 236 0.59 25.40 9.38
C GLN A 236 0.82 23.88 9.31
N TYR A 237 1.26 23.36 8.15
CA TYR A 237 1.58 21.94 7.99
C TYR A 237 2.88 21.58 8.68
N SER A 238 3.93 22.38 8.53
CA SER A 238 5.22 22.13 9.20
C SER A 238 5.10 22.25 10.71
N ASP A 239 4.35 23.22 11.24
CA ASP A 239 4.10 23.35 12.67
C ASP A 239 3.40 22.08 13.23
N PHE A 240 2.56 21.42 12.45
CA PHE A 240 1.82 20.24 12.88
C PHE A 240 2.59 18.93 12.67
N PHE A 241 3.31 18.79 11.56
CA PHE A 241 3.91 17.52 11.15
C PHE A 241 5.42 17.41 11.35
N GLU A 242 6.14 18.56 11.46
CA GLU A 242 7.60 18.59 11.48
C GLU A 242 8.18 19.05 12.82
N HIS A 243 7.38 19.72 13.65
CA HIS A 243 7.81 20.24 14.94
C HIS A 243 7.19 19.47 16.09
N PRO A 244 7.99 18.80 16.96
CA PRO A 244 7.48 18.08 18.11
C PRO A 244 6.86 19.04 19.13
N LEU A 245 5.91 18.53 19.91
CA LEU A 245 5.39 19.23 21.08
C LEU A 245 6.52 19.52 22.08
N SER A 246 6.38 20.62 22.84
CA SER A 246 7.30 20.89 23.94
C SER A 246 7.24 19.78 25.00
N ASP A 247 8.37 19.54 25.71
CA ASP A 247 8.44 18.54 26.78
C ASP A 247 7.34 18.73 27.83
N GLU A 248 6.99 19.98 28.14
CA GLU A 248 5.92 20.31 29.09
C GLU A 248 4.54 19.84 28.58
N HIS A 249 4.24 19.99 27.30
CA HIS A 249 3.00 19.51 26.72
C HIS A 249 3.00 17.98 26.60
N LEU A 250 4.09 17.40 26.15
CA LEU A 250 4.23 15.94 25.97
C LEU A 250 4.00 15.20 27.30
N GLN A 251 4.54 15.71 28.42
CA GLN A 251 4.34 15.13 29.76
C GLN A 251 2.89 15.17 30.26
N LYS A 252 2.04 16.05 29.70
CA LYS A 252 0.61 16.12 30.04
C LYS A 252 -0.25 15.13 29.25
N LEU A 253 0.31 14.53 28.21
CA LEU A 253 -0.38 13.52 27.41
C LEU A 253 -0.28 12.14 28.09
N ASN A 254 -1.31 11.31 27.89
CA ASN A 254 -1.23 9.92 28.28
C ASN A 254 -0.27 9.15 27.33
N PRO A 255 0.20 7.94 27.72
CA PRO A 255 1.18 7.18 26.92
C PRO A 255 0.75 6.93 25.48
N GLU A 256 -0.52 6.64 25.24
CA GLU A 256 -1.09 6.42 23.91
C GLU A 256 -1.00 7.68 23.02
N ALA A 257 -1.31 8.84 23.58
CA ALA A 257 -1.19 10.12 22.87
C ALA A 257 0.28 10.52 22.62
N GLN A 258 1.21 10.15 23.51
CA GLN A 258 2.65 10.36 23.30
C GLN A 258 3.18 9.49 22.15
N GLU A 259 2.73 8.23 22.05
CA GLU A 259 3.05 7.36 20.93
C GLU A 259 2.46 7.90 19.61
N TYR A 260 1.26 8.45 19.69
CA TYR A 260 0.60 9.05 18.54
C TYR A 260 1.32 10.30 18.01
N GLU A 261 1.94 11.11 18.90
CA GLU A 261 2.79 12.23 18.51
C GLU A 261 3.99 11.77 17.65
N ASN A 262 4.66 10.70 18.04
CA ASN A 262 5.74 10.13 17.23
C ASN A 262 5.24 9.71 15.84
N ARG A 263 4.02 9.17 15.76
CA ARG A 263 3.39 8.80 14.49
C ARG A 263 3.12 10.02 13.59
N ILE A 264 2.68 11.14 14.16
CA ILE A 264 2.50 12.40 13.43
C ILE A 264 3.82 12.88 12.82
N LEU A 265 4.89 12.87 13.61
CA LEU A 265 6.22 13.26 13.15
C LEU A 265 6.78 12.31 12.07
N ASP A 266 6.50 11.01 12.15
CA ASP A 266 6.88 10.04 11.13
C ASP A 266 6.10 10.25 9.81
N ILE A 267 4.85 10.69 9.89
CA ILE A 267 4.08 11.14 8.72
C ILE A 267 4.77 12.36 8.09
N GLY A 268 5.19 13.31 8.89
CA GLY A 268 5.88 14.54 8.44
C GLY A 268 7.10 14.25 7.57
N LYS A 269 7.88 13.22 7.89
CA LYS A 269 9.07 12.80 7.12
C LYS A 269 8.76 12.35 5.69
N ARG A 270 7.50 12.04 5.38
CA ARG A 270 7.03 11.57 4.06
C ARG A 270 6.41 12.67 3.23
N LEU A 271 6.29 13.90 3.78
CA LEU A 271 5.62 15.01 3.13
C LEU A 271 6.58 15.82 2.25
N HIS A 272 6.14 16.06 1.04
CA HIS A 272 6.74 16.98 0.08
C HIS A 272 5.77 18.12 -0.19
N TYR A 273 6.27 19.31 -0.49
CA TYR A 273 5.45 20.52 -0.70
C TYR A 273 5.78 21.13 -2.05
N VAL A 274 4.73 21.42 -2.83
CA VAL A 274 4.81 22.21 -4.06
C VAL A 274 3.75 23.30 -4.04
N TYR A 275 3.89 24.32 -4.87
CA TYR A 275 3.06 25.54 -4.77
C TYR A 275 2.36 25.85 -6.08
N GLN A 276 1.04 25.98 -6.03
CA GLN A 276 0.24 26.55 -7.10
C GLN A 276 0.13 28.07 -6.90
N ARG A 277 1.12 28.82 -7.31
CA ARG A 277 1.14 30.29 -7.16
C ARG A 277 0.04 30.97 -7.97
N GLU A 278 -0.24 30.48 -9.16
CA GLU A 278 -1.32 30.96 -10.03
C GLU A 278 -2.51 30.00 -9.99
N LYS A 279 -3.69 30.52 -9.69
CA LYS A 279 -4.92 29.72 -9.56
C LYS A 279 -5.56 29.46 -10.94
N ARG A 280 -4.91 28.65 -11.78
CA ARG A 280 -5.34 28.32 -13.15
C ARG A 280 -6.12 27.00 -13.26
N GLY A 281 -6.86 26.61 -12.23
CA GLY A 281 -7.71 25.43 -12.22
C GLY A 281 -7.08 24.19 -11.57
N PHE A 282 -7.87 23.12 -11.47
CA PHE A 282 -7.50 21.90 -10.74
C PHE A 282 -6.41 21.09 -11.47
N GLY A 283 -6.48 20.98 -12.79
CA GLY A 283 -5.42 20.33 -13.59
C GLY A 283 -4.08 21.04 -13.44
N HIS A 284 -4.09 22.40 -13.36
CA HIS A 284 -2.86 23.15 -13.10
C HIS A 284 -2.31 22.87 -11.70
N ALA A 285 -3.17 22.72 -10.68
CA ALA A 285 -2.72 22.33 -9.34
C ALA A 285 -2.03 20.96 -9.35
N VAL A 286 -2.64 19.97 -10.01
CA VAL A 286 -2.06 18.62 -10.14
C VAL A 286 -0.72 18.65 -10.88
N TYR A 287 -0.62 19.47 -11.94
CA TYR A 287 0.62 19.59 -12.71
C TYR A 287 1.81 20.13 -11.90
N GLN A 288 1.58 20.94 -10.85
CA GLN A 288 2.67 21.42 -9.99
C GLN A 288 3.45 20.26 -9.34
N ALA A 289 2.82 19.11 -9.17
CA ALA A 289 3.47 17.92 -8.65
C ALA A 289 4.11 17.01 -9.73
N ALA A 290 4.21 17.45 -10.99
CA ALA A 290 4.75 16.63 -12.09
C ALA A 290 6.19 16.17 -11.83
N GLN A 291 7.05 17.04 -11.29
CA GLN A 291 8.43 16.68 -10.95
C GLN A 291 8.50 15.64 -9.82
N PHE A 292 7.61 15.74 -8.81
CA PHE A 292 7.49 14.76 -7.74
C PHE A 292 7.00 13.40 -8.28
N ALA A 293 6.00 13.41 -9.15
CA ALA A 293 5.47 12.19 -9.76
C ALA A 293 6.55 11.47 -10.59
N GLY A 294 7.35 12.22 -11.34
CA GLY A 294 8.36 11.64 -12.24
C GLY A 294 7.73 10.72 -13.29
N ASN A 295 8.27 9.53 -13.44
CA ASN A 295 7.78 8.49 -14.36
C ASN A 295 6.99 7.37 -13.63
N GLU A 296 6.44 7.64 -12.45
CA GLU A 296 5.70 6.67 -11.66
C GLU A 296 4.19 6.97 -11.68
N PRO A 297 3.32 5.95 -11.58
CA PRO A 297 1.90 6.17 -11.31
C PRO A 297 1.73 6.75 -9.91
N VAL A 298 0.81 7.69 -9.76
CA VAL A 298 0.54 8.35 -8.49
C VAL A 298 -0.93 8.30 -8.12
N LEU A 299 -1.23 8.17 -6.83
CA LEU A 299 -2.57 8.28 -6.31
C LEU A 299 -2.87 9.76 -6.02
N LEU A 300 -3.90 10.30 -6.66
CA LEU A 300 -4.40 11.65 -6.41
C LEU A 300 -5.65 11.55 -5.52
N LEU A 301 -5.67 12.27 -4.39
CA LEU A 301 -6.83 12.45 -3.52
C LEU A 301 -7.25 13.92 -3.47
N LEU A 302 -8.56 14.16 -3.35
CA LEU A 302 -9.06 15.50 -3.05
C LEU A 302 -8.86 15.82 -1.58
N GLY A 303 -8.21 16.95 -1.26
CA GLY A 303 -7.88 17.37 0.11
C GLY A 303 -9.08 17.75 0.98
N ASP A 304 -10.28 17.86 0.37
CA ASP A 304 -11.54 18.16 1.07
C ASP A 304 -12.55 17.00 1.00
N THR A 305 -12.07 15.80 0.83
CA THR A 305 -12.93 14.63 0.72
C THR A 305 -12.44 13.51 1.65
N LEU A 306 -13.27 13.13 2.61
CA LEU A 306 -13.02 11.99 3.49
C LEU A 306 -13.67 10.73 2.93
N TYR A 307 -13.00 9.61 3.14
CA TYR A 307 -13.45 8.29 2.72
C TYR A 307 -13.64 7.39 3.94
N ARG A 308 -14.75 6.66 3.98
CA ARG A 308 -14.99 5.61 4.96
C ARG A 308 -15.21 4.30 4.24
N SER A 309 -14.27 3.39 4.35
CA SER A 309 -14.37 2.07 3.75
C SER A 309 -15.49 1.25 4.43
N GLU A 310 -16.24 0.50 3.63
CA GLU A 310 -17.20 -0.51 4.06
C GLU A 310 -16.60 -1.93 3.93
N SER A 311 -15.29 -2.03 3.83
CA SER A 311 -14.53 -3.28 3.81
C SER A 311 -13.36 -3.21 4.81
N ASN A 312 -12.64 -4.31 4.97
CA ASN A 312 -11.42 -4.37 5.79
C ASN A 312 -10.19 -3.69 5.16
N LYS A 313 -10.36 -3.06 3.99
CA LYS A 313 -9.28 -2.35 3.27
C LYS A 313 -9.63 -0.88 3.11
N PRO A 314 -8.69 0.06 3.32
CA PRO A 314 -8.87 1.46 2.96
C PRO A 314 -9.32 1.63 1.50
N CYS A 315 -10.05 2.71 1.18
CA CYS A 315 -10.47 2.98 -0.19
C CYS A 315 -9.26 3.18 -1.13
N ALA A 316 -8.22 3.83 -0.66
CA ALA A 316 -6.98 4.02 -1.41
C ALA A 316 -6.30 2.68 -1.75
N LEU A 317 -6.27 1.72 -0.82
CA LEU A 317 -5.71 0.39 -1.08
C LEU A 317 -6.52 -0.39 -2.11
N GLN A 318 -7.86 -0.27 -2.11
CA GLN A 318 -8.71 -0.88 -3.13
C GLN A 318 -8.34 -0.38 -4.53
N MET A 319 -8.11 0.94 -4.70
CA MET A 319 -7.65 1.52 -5.96
C MET A 319 -6.28 0.99 -6.40
N ILE A 320 -5.33 0.90 -5.46
CA ILE A 320 -3.96 0.44 -5.75
C ILE A 320 -3.96 -1.01 -6.21
N GLU A 321 -4.69 -1.90 -5.53
CA GLU A 321 -4.79 -3.32 -5.90
C GLU A 321 -5.44 -3.51 -7.28
N ASP A 322 -6.48 -2.74 -7.61
CA ASP A 322 -7.09 -2.78 -8.94
C ASP A 322 -6.12 -2.23 -10.01
N TYR A 323 -5.33 -1.19 -9.69
CA TYR A 323 -4.31 -0.70 -10.61
C TYR A 323 -3.25 -1.77 -10.93
N GLU A 324 -2.78 -2.51 -9.95
CA GLU A 324 -1.82 -3.60 -10.15
C GLU A 324 -2.35 -4.70 -11.07
N ARG A 325 -3.68 -4.87 -11.11
CA ARG A 325 -4.34 -5.83 -11.98
C ARG A 325 -4.49 -5.33 -13.43
N TYR A 326 -4.84 -4.05 -13.60
CA TYR A 326 -5.21 -3.50 -14.91
C TYR A 326 -4.10 -2.67 -15.57
N ASN A 327 -3.18 -2.11 -14.78
CA ASN A 327 -2.08 -1.25 -15.22
C ASN A 327 -2.51 -0.14 -16.21
N ARG A 328 -3.62 0.53 -15.91
CA ARG A 328 -4.21 1.63 -16.69
C ARG A 328 -4.67 2.74 -15.77
N MET A 329 -4.69 3.98 -16.27
CA MET A 329 -5.26 5.11 -15.55
C MET A 329 -6.64 4.76 -14.96
N MET A 330 -6.86 5.13 -13.69
CA MET A 330 -8.06 4.79 -12.95
C MET A 330 -8.70 5.99 -12.28
N VAL A 331 -10.02 5.94 -12.17
CA VAL A 331 -10.80 6.88 -11.35
C VAL A 331 -11.79 6.11 -10.49
N SER A 332 -11.92 6.49 -9.25
CA SER A 332 -12.99 5.98 -8.40
C SER A 332 -14.33 6.59 -8.81
N ILE A 333 -15.39 5.78 -8.80
CA ILE A 333 -16.72 6.21 -9.25
C ILE A 333 -17.80 5.84 -8.23
N HIS A 334 -18.87 6.64 -8.17
CA HIS A 334 -20.07 6.32 -7.43
C HIS A 334 -21.32 6.78 -8.16
N PRO A 335 -22.49 6.16 -7.92
CA PRO A 335 -23.75 6.56 -8.53
C PRO A 335 -24.27 7.86 -7.93
N ILE A 336 -24.78 8.75 -8.77
CA ILE A 336 -25.44 9.99 -8.36
C ILE A 336 -26.81 10.15 -9.06
N PRO A 337 -27.73 10.93 -8.47
CA PRO A 337 -28.98 11.29 -9.12
C PRO A 337 -28.74 12.13 -10.38
N LEU A 338 -29.60 11.96 -11.40
CA LEU A 338 -29.56 12.75 -12.63
C LEU A 338 -29.59 14.28 -12.37
N ALA A 339 -30.30 14.71 -11.33
CA ALA A 339 -30.38 16.13 -10.96
C ALA A 339 -29.02 16.74 -10.53
N GLU A 340 -28.03 15.92 -10.20
CA GLU A 340 -26.72 16.37 -9.71
C GLU A 340 -25.60 16.30 -10.75
N VAL A 341 -25.85 15.72 -11.93
CA VAL A 341 -24.82 15.48 -12.95
C VAL A 341 -24.11 16.77 -13.42
N SER A 342 -24.79 17.91 -13.37
CA SER A 342 -24.21 19.20 -13.76
C SER A 342 -23.18 19.78 -12.76
N ARG A 343 -22.91 19.06 -11.67
CA ARG A 343 -21.94 19.47 -10.65
C ARG A 343 -20.58 18.76 -10.77
N TYR A 344 -20.54 17.64 -11.49
CA TYR A 344 -19.42 16.71 -11.49
C TYR A 344 -19.02 16.26 -12.89
N GLY A 345 -17.82 15.74 -13.03
CA GLY A 345 -17.43 14.93 -14.18
C GLY A 345 -18.20 13.61 -14.18
N ILE A 346 -18.89 13.32 -15.27
CA ILE A 346 -19.73 12.13 -15.44
C ILE A 346 -19.07 11.16 -16.41
N LEU A 347 -19.05 9.90 -16.03
CA LEU A 347 -18.45 8.83 -16.81
C LEU A 347 -19.53 7.93 -17.41
N HIS A 348 -19.29 7.51 -18.65
CA HIS A 348 -20.02 6.43 -19.29
C HIS A 348 -19.08 5.29 -19.66
N GLY A 349 -19.58 4.05 -19.61
CA GLY A 349 -18.76 2.89 -19.91
C GLY A 349 -19.55 1.59 -19.87
N ILE A 350 -18.81 0.50 -19.95
CA ILE A 350 -19.35 -0.87 -19.94
C ILE A 350 -18.71 -1.60 -18.77
N TRP A 351 -19.53 -2.21 -17.90
CA TRP A 351 -19.03 -3.06 -16.82
C TRP A 351 -18.26 -4.25 -17.40
N GLU A 352 -17.15 -4.62 -16.77
CA GLU A 352 -16.33 -5.77 -17.19
C GLU A 352 -17.15 -7.05 -17.19
N ASP A 353 -17.95 -7.26 -16.15
CA ASP A 353 -18.96 -8.30 -16.05
C ASP A 353 -20.12 -7.82 -15.14
N LYS A 354 -21.15 -8.68 -14.97
CA LYS A 354 -22.36 -8.34 -14.19
C LYS A 354 -22.10 -8.10 -12.69
N ASP A 355 -21.04 -8.69 -12.16
CA ASP A 355 -20.69 -8.62 -10.73
C ASP A 355 -19.45 -7.77 -10.45
N SER A 356 -18.81 -7.26 -11.49
CA SER A 356 -17.62 -6.44 -11.40
C SER A 356 -17.89 -5.08 -10.74
N ASN A 357 -16.88 -4.58 -10.05
CA ASN A 357 -16.79 -3.20 -9.61
C ASN A 357 -16.02 -2.33 -10.63
N ILE A 358 -15.66 -2.90 -11.79
CA ILE A 358 -14.81 -2.32 -12.81
C ILE A 358 -15.64 -1.90 -14.03
N LEU A 359 -15.57 -0.60 -14.33
CA LEU A 359 -16.19 0.02 -15.49
C LEU A 359 -15.12 0.36 -16.54
N ASN A 360 -15.16 -0.26 -17.71
CA ASN A 360 -14.33 0.18 -18.84
C ASN A 360 -14.92 1.48 -19.39
N VAL A 361 -14.26 2.62 -19.11
CA VAL A 361 -14.77 3.96 -19.42
C VAL A 361 -14.65 4.25 -20.92
N THR A 362 -15.77 4.62 -21.55
CA THR A 362 -15.83 4.96 -22.98
C THR A 362 -15.96 6.46 -23.23
N SER A 363 -16.43 7.23 -22.24
CA SER A 363 -16.41 8.71 -22.29
C SER A 363 -16.47 9.30 -20.89
N MET A 364 -15.92 10.54 -20.76
CA MET A 364 -16.00 11.36 -19.57
C MET A 364 -16.32 12.79 -19.97
N VAL A 365 -17.33 13.41 -19.32
CA VAL A 365 -17.81 14.75 -19.64
C VAL A 365 -17.92 15.58 -18.37
N GLU A 366 -17.25 16.73 -18.34
CA GLU A 366 -17.30 17.66 -17.21
C GLU A 366 -18.62 18.41 -17.18
N LYS A 367 -19.32 18.35 -16.05
CA LYS A 367 -20.54 19.09 -15.73
C LYS A 367 -21.58 19.13 -16.87
N PRO A 368 -22.00 17.95 -17.40
CA PRO A 368 -22.93 17.89 -18.52
C PRO A 368 -24.31 18.45 -18.14
N LYS A 369 -25.08 18.92 -19.14
CA LYS A 369 -26.50 19.18 -18.94
C LYS A 369 -27.23 17.88 -18.63
N ALA A 370 -28.26 17.92 -17.77
CA ALA A 370 -29.01 16.72 -17.40
C ALA A 370 -29.61 16.00 -18.61
N SER A 371 -30.14 16.72 -19.61
CA SER A 371 -30.66 16.14 -20.84
C SER A 371 -29.60 15.37 -21.64
N TYR A 372 -28.38 15.90 -21.74
CA TYR A 372 -27.28 15.22 -22.40
C TYR A 372 -26.87 13.96 -21.64
N ALA A 373 -26.75 14.05 -20.30
CA ALA A 373 -26.40 12.90 -19.48
C ALA A 373 -27.48 11.81 -19.55
N GLU A 374 -28.76 12.18 -19.57
CA GLU A 374 -29.87 11.25 -19.71
C GLU A 374 -29.82 10.49 -21.04
N GLU A 375 -29.46 11.15 -22.12
CA GLU A 375 -29.39 10.56 -23.45
C GLU A 375 -28.14 9.69 -23.65
N TYR A 376 -26.94 10.17 -23.22
CA TYR A 376 -25.66 9.61 -23.64
C TYR A 376 -24.80 9.01 -22.53
N LEU A 377 -25.01 9.37 -21.25
CA LEU A 377 -24.07 9.01 -20.18
C LEU A 377 -24.59 7.97 -19.17
N GLY A 378 -25.83 7.53 -19.33
CA GLY A 378 -26.40 6.52 -18.42
C GLY A 378 -25.78 5.14 -18.61
N VAL A 379 -25.32 4.53 -17.53
CA VAL A 379 -24.78 3.15 -17.49
C VAL A 379 -25.84 2.23 -16.91
N ARG A 380 -26.03 1.04 -17.48
CA ARG A 380 -26.99 0.08 -16.94
C ARG A 380 -26.38 -0.68 -15.77
N ASN A 381 -27.07 -0.66 -14.63
CA ASN A 381 -26.70 -1.45 -13.46
C ASN A 381 -27.09 -2.94 -13.60
N LYS A 382 -26.80 -3.74 -12.58
CA LYS A 382 -27.11 -5.18 -12.53
C LYS A 382 -28.61 -5.51 -12.75
N LYS A 383 -29.52 -4.59 -12.39
CA LYS A 383 -30.96 -4.72 -12.57
C LYS A 383 -31.46 -4.22 -13.92
N GLY A 384 -30.56 -3.69 -14.77
CA GLY A 384 -30.90 -3.07 -16.07
C GLY A 384 -31.38 -1.62 -15.95
N GLU A 385 -31.39 -1.04 -14.75
CA GLU A 385 -31.76 0.35 -14.48
C GLU A 385 -30.62 1.28 -14.91
N LYS A 386 -30.97 2.48 -15.37
CA LYS A 386 -30.00 3.49 -15.79
C LYS A 386 -29.49 4.26 -14.57
N GLU A 387 -28.19 4.24 -14.35
CA GLU A 387 -27.47 4.97 -13.30
C GLU A 387 -26.45 5.93 -13.92
N TYR A 388 -26.12 7.01 -13.21
CA TYR A 388 -25.12 7.99 -13.63
C TYR A 388 -23.97 7.97 -12.65
N TYR A 389 -22.75 7.88 -13.15
CA TYR A 389 -21.55 7.73 -12.33
C TYR A 389 -20.69 8.98 -12.40
N SER A 390 -20.44 9.57 -11.24
CA SER A 390 -19.46 10.65 -11.09
C SER A 390 -18.16 10.13 -10.50
N VAL A 391 -17.11 10.94 -10.63
CA VAL A 391 -15.85 10.69 -9.95
C VAL A 391 -16.05 10.76 -8.45
N PHE A 392 -15.44 9.80 -7.72
CA PHE A 392 -15.52 9.67 -6.28
C PHE A 392 -14.35 10.38 -5.54
N GLY A 393 -13.42 11.02 -6.28
CA GLY A 393 -12.36 11.85 -5.73
C GLY A 393 -11.02 11.16 -5.49
N GLN A 394 -10.87 9.91 -5.85
CA GLN A 394 -9.57 9.22 -5.91
C GLN A 394 -9.25 8.83 -7.35
N TYR A 395 -7.99 9.02 -7.74
CA TYR A 395 -7.51 8.74 -9.10
C TYR A 395 -6.14 8.09 -9.03
N ILE A 396 -5.85 7.13 -9.91
CA ILE A 396 -4.47 6.75 -10.19
C ILE A 396 -4.10 7.31 -11.55
N LEU A 397 -3.23 8.30 -11.51
CA LEU A 397 -2.73 9.01 -12.68
C LEU A 397 -1.46 8.34 -13.17
N THR A 398 -1.41 8.03 -14.46
CA THR A 398 -0.20 7.56 -15.13
C THR A 398 0.66 8.74 -15.58
N PRO A 399 1.95 8.55 -15.90
CA PRO A 399 2.83 9.63 -16.38
C PRO A 399 2.28 10.39 -17.58
N GLU A 400 1.50 9.72 -18.45
CA GLU A 400 0.88 10.32 -19.63
C GLU A 400 -0.08 11.46 -19.30
N VAL A 401 -0.72 11.44 -18.10
CA VAL A 401 -1.60 12.53 -17.64
C VAL A 401 -0.80 13.81 -17.41
N PHE A 402 0.38 13.70 -16.81
CA PHE A 402 1.24 14.86 -16.59
C PHE A 402 1.82 15.40 -17.90
N SER A 403 2.15 14.53 -18.85
CA SER A 403 2.54 14.94 -20.19
C SER A 403 1.40 15.70 -20.91
N GLN A 404 0.17 15.20 -20.82
CA GLN A 404 -1.00 15.87 -21.40
C GLN A 404 -1.28 17.23 -20.75
N LEU A 405 -1.21 17.30 -19.39
CA LEU A 405 -1.37 18.59 -18.69
C LEU A 405 -0.29 19.60 -19.10
N HIS A 406 0.93 19.14 -19.33
CA HIS A 406 1.99 19.99 -19.86
C HIS A 406 1.65 20.54 -21.24
N GLU A 407 1.21 19.69 -22.16
CA GLU A 407 0.77 20.08 -23.51
C GLU A 407 -0.38 21.10 -23.44
N ASP A 408 -1.39 20.85 -22.60
CA ASP A 408 -2.54 21.74 -22.45
C ASP A 408 -2.11 23.12 -21.90
N ILE A 409 -1.17 23.18 -20.97
CA ILE A 409 -0.60 24.42 -20.43
C ILE A 409 0.15 25.17 -21.51
N MET A 410 1.08 24.50 -22.21
CA MET A 410 1.88 25.11 -23.26
C MET A 410 1.02 25.66 -24.42
N GLN A 411 -0.03 24.91 -24.81
CA GLN A 411 -0.94 25.37 -25.85
C GLN A 411 -1.67 26.66 -25.45
N LYS A 412 -2.17 26.73 -24.20
CA LYS A 412 -2.82 27.94 -23.67
C LYS A 412 -1.87 29.14 -23.60
N GLU A 413 -0.61 28.92 -23.27
CA GLU A 413 0.41 29.97 -23.28
C GLU A 413 0.68 30.48 -24.69
N ILE A 414 0.78 29.59 -25.68
CA ILE A 414 0.94 29.95 -27.08
C ILE A 414 -0.26 30.78 -27.60
N ASP A 415 -1.48 30.38 -27.18
CA ASP A 415 -2.73 31.06 -27.55
C ASP A 415 -2.92 32.39 -26.79
N GLY A 416 -2.08 32.72 -25.80
CA GLY A 416 -2.21 33.88 -24.92
C GLY A 416 -3.41 33.79 -23.97
N ASP A 417 -3.93 32.57 -23.74
CA ASP A 417 -5.05 32.32 -22.82
C ASP A 417 -4.54 32.05 -21.41
N HIS A 418 -4.43 33.11 -20.60
CA HIS A 418 -4.07 33.02 -19.19
C HIS A 418 -5.28 33.00 -18.25
N VAL A 419 -6.51 33.02 -18.79
CA VAL A 419 -7.76 33.16 -18.01
C VAL A 419 -8.51 31.84 -17.87
N THR A 420 -8.55 31.04 -18.93
CA THR A 420 -9.31 29.77 -18.93
C THR A 420 -8.60 28.74 -18.04
N GLU A 421 -9.38 28.12 -17.17
CA GLU A 421 -8.89 27.07 -16.27
C GLU A 421 -8.35 25.85 -17.03
N ILE A 422 -7.33 25.23 -16.49
CA ILE A 422 -6.79 23.94 -16.93
C ILE A 422 -7.49 22.87 -16.13
N GLU A 423 -8.40 22.16 -16.77
CA GLU A 423 -9.21 21.12 -16.14
C GLU A 423 -8.52 19.76 -16.20
N LEU A 424 -8.50 19.04 -15.09
CA LEU A 424 -7.98 17.67 -15.04
C LEU A 424 -8.81 16.73 -15.94
N THR A 425 -10.15 16.91 -15.96
CA THR A 425 -11.09 16.07 -16.73
C THR A 425 -10.76 16.04 -18.22
N SER A 426 -10.35 17.18 -18.81
CA SER A 426 -9.96 17.27 -20.22
C SER A 426 -8.71 16.44 -20.51
N ALA A 427 -7.70 16.52 -19.65
CA ALA A 427 -6.46 15.72 -19.77
C ALA A 427 -6.76 14.22 -19.58
N LEU A 428 -7.59 13.84 -18.60
CA LEU A 428 -8.00 12.46 -18.40
C LEU A 428 -8.72 11.89 -19.63
N GLU A 429 -9.62 12.65 -20.25
CA GLU A 429 -10.34 12.22 -21.45
C GLU A 429 -9.41 12.08 -22.67
N ALA A 430 -8.41 12.95 -22.80
CA ALA A 430 -7.40 12.83 -23.85
C ALA A 430 -6.53 11.57 -23.69
N VAL A 431 -6.07 11.28 -22.47
CA VAL A 431 -5.32 10.05 -22.16
C VAL A 431 -6.21 8.82 -22.30
N ARG A 432 -7.47 8.86 -21.85
CA ARG A 432 -8.42 7.76 -22.03
C ARG A 432 -8.56 7.34 -23.50
N LYS A 433 -8.63 8.29 -24.42
CA LYS A 433 -8.74 7.99 -25.86
C LYS A 433 -7.52 7.26 -26.42
N ARG A 434 -6.34 7.44 -25.84
CA ARG A 434 -5.09 6.82 -26.28
C ARG A 434 -4.81 5.47 -25.57
N SER A 435 -4.95 5.47 -24.26
CA SER A 435 -4.46 4.38 -23.41
C SER A 435 -5.58 3.67 -22.60
N GLY A 436 -6.83 4.15 -22.70
CA GLY A 436 -7.96 3.65 -21.93
C GLY A 436 -8.00 4.19 -20.52
N MET A 437 -9.14 4.00 -19.86
CA MET A 437 -9.38 4.38 -18.46
C MET A 437 -10.33 3.39 -17.80
N VAL A 438 -10.11 3.13 -16.53
CA VAL A 438 -10.94 2.25 -15.71
C VAL A 438 -11.65 3.05 -14.63
N GLY A 439 -12.96 2.91 -14.53
CA GLY A 439 -13.76 3.38 -13.40
C GLY A 439 -13.87 2.29 -12.35
N VAL A 440 -13.53 2.60 -11.09
CA VAL A 440 -13.58 1.63 -9.98
C VAL A 440 -14.68 2.03 -9.01
N ARG A 441 -15.69 1.19 -8.83
CA ARG A 441 -16.72 1.37 -7.82
C ARG A 441 -16.19 0.87 -6.48
N LEU A 442 -15.71 1.78 -5.64
CA LEU A 442 -15.17 1.46 -4.34
C LEU A 442 -16.26 0.98 -3.35
N ARG A 443 -15.88 0.09 -2.45
CA ARG A 443 -16.68 -0.27 -1.29
C ARG A 443 -16.42 0.73 -0.17
N GLY A 444 -17.20 1.81 -0.14
CA GLY A 444 -17.04 2.88 0.83
C GLY A 444 -17.96 4.07 0.58
N LYS A 445 -17.95 4.98 1.52
CA LYS A 445 -18.69 6.25 1.47
C LYS A 445 -17.73 7.42 1.37
N MET A 446 -18.12 8.44 0.63
CA MET A 446 -17.41 9.70 0.45
C MET A 446 -18.16 10.83 1.15
N TYR A 447 -17.40 11.75 1.72
CA TYR A 447 -17.90 12.96 2.38
C TYR A 447 -17.13 14.18 1.88
N ASP A 448 -17.77 15.03 1.05
CA ASP A 448 -17.25 16.34 0.64
C ASP A 448 -17.33 17.30 1.82
N ILE A 449 -16.26 17.43 2.57
CA ILE A 449 -16.19 18.31 3.73
C ILE A 449 -16.14 19.81 3.37
N GLY A 450 -15.97 20.15 2.11
CA GLY A 450 -16.09 21.53 1.62
C GLY A 450 -17.53 22.07 1.62
N ASN A 451 -18.54 21.23 1.93
CA ASN A 451 -19.93 21.59 2.07
C ASN A 451 -20.38 21.47 3.54
N PRO A 452 -21.02 22.49 4.15
CA PRO A 452 -21.40 22.48 5.58
C PRO A 452 -22.28 21.28 5.98
N ILE A 453 -23.26 20.91 5.14
CA ILE A 453 -24.17 19.78 5.41
C ILE A 453 -23.42 18.45 5.31
N ALA A 454 -22.58 18.29 4.28
CA ALA A 454 -21.80 17.09 4.13
C ALA A 454 -20.70 16.97 5.20
N PHE A 455 -20.14 18.10 5.66
CA PHE A 455 -19.23 18.12 6.81
C PHE A 455 -19.91 17.64 8.08
N ALA A 456 -21.12 18.10 8.39
CA ALA A 456 -21.90 17.59 9.53
C ALA A 456 -22.19 16.09 9.45
N ARG A 457 -22.49 15.57 8.25
CA ARG A 457 -22.66 14.14 8.00
C ARG A 457 -21.34 13.35 8.17
N ALA A 458 -20.22 13.92 7.74
CA ALA A 458 -18.91 13.33 7.97
C ALA A 458 -18.63 13.17 9.47
N ILE A 459 -18.82 14.24 10.27
CA ILE A 459 -18.68 14.17 11.72
C ILE A 459 -19.56 13.07 12.32
N ALA A 460 -20.85 13.02 11.97
CA ALA A 460 -21.77 12.00 12.47
C ALA A 460 -21.33 10.58 12.10
N SER A 461 -20.85 10.38 10.86
CA SER A 461 -20.39 9.08 10.39
C SER A 461 -19.08 8.63 11.06
N PHE A 462 -18.10 9.54 11.19
CA PHE A 462 -16.80 9.19 11.75
C PHE A 462 -16.83 9.04 13.27
N SER A 463 -17.76 9.69 13.98
CA SER A 463 -17.88 9.60 15.44
C SER A 463 -18.51 8.30 15.95
N THR A 464 -19.10 7.48 15.09
CA THR A 464 -19.75 6.23 15.47
C THR A 464 -18.94 5.02 15.03
N LYS A 465 -18.74 4.03 15.93
CA LYS A 465 -18.45 2.66 15.52
C LYS A 465 -19.75 2.12 14.90
N GLU A 466 -19.85 1.99 13.58
CA GLU A 466 -20.90 1.16 13.03
C GLU A 466 -20.61 -0.29 13.45
N ALA A 467 -21.63 -0.92 14.03
CA ALA A 467 -21.61 -2.32 14.45
C ALA A 467 -21.55 -3.26 13.25
#